data_2242aa74c60fd5ed96516184f22949a5
#
_entry.id   2242aa74c60fd5ed96516184f22949a5
#
_cell.length_a   1.000
_cell.length_b   1.000
_cell.length_c   1.000
_cell.angle_alpha   90.00
_cell.angle_beta   90.00
_cell.angle_gamma   90.00
#
_symmetry.space_group_name_H-M   'P 1'
#
loop_
_entity.id
_entity.type
_entity.pdbx_description
1 polymer ?
#
loop_
_entity_poly.entity_id
_entity_poly.type
_entity_poly.pdbx_seq_one_letter_code
_entity_poly.pdbx_strand_id
1 'polypeptide(L)'
;MRKAQAVVVVAVIFLLCVTMANAQGGIFRQTHDLGFGGAEIADPISPNRFWQITEKTMNRLVRPDQQGTPSPSLATEWSANPTATEWTFRLRQGVKFHDGSTFDATDVVYSLGRIKDPKIDSPVMKVLAVVDSVKAIDPSTVKILLSDGHADLPMLLMDYRIRMIPDGSGDTIAKTGIGTGPFILEKLDPEGTTVLKANPDYWEGSPGIKTVEIISMPDKQARVQALLSGQIDMLRNVSAQQKALFENNPKFKVQTVATGDWIGIVFRTDTKPFTDTRVRKALRIVSDRQAMVDLVLGPDGGTVTCDHPVWTGDQYRASFGCPPQVDEAKRLLAEAGYPDGIDIDIHTSDLRPYWINLVQVYQQQAAKAGIKVNLVKAASDGYWSDVWMKKTIVTTMWGQRPADQIMNEAYQGEASWNETFWKNPIFDRKLAEARQQLDPEKRKTLYSDLQKIIFEEGGSLIPFHLNKIVVTTARVSGLEPVFDDGVRYHLVHVSD
;
A
#
# COMPACT_ATOMS: atom_id res chain seq x y z
N MET A 1 -13.72 87.18 -17.86
CA MET A 1 -12.45 86.45 -18.12
C MET A 1 -12.22 85.47 -17.02
N ARG A 2 -12.51 84.19 -17.18
CA ARG A 2 -12.08 83.11 -16.36
C ARG A 2 -11.89 81.90 -17.29
N LYS A 3 -10.64 81.48 -17.45
CA LYS A 3 -10.24 80.31 -18.23
C LYS A 3 -10.56 79.04 -17.48
N ALA A 4 -11.36 78.15 -18.06
CA ALA A 4 -11.58 76.80 -17.57
C ALA A 4 -10.44 75.93 -18.05
N GLN A 5 -9.71 75.36 -17.15
CA GLN A 5 -8.70 74.30 -17.45
C GLN A 5 -9.40 72.91 -17.37
N ALA A 6 -9.42 72.20 -18.51
CA ALA A 6 -9.87 70.84 -18.58
C ALA A 6 -8.74 69.93 -18.14
N VAL A 7 -8.94 69.13 -17.09
CA VAL A 7 -8.03 68.08 -16.63
C VAL A 7 -8.41 66.80 -17.39
N VAL A 8 -7.53 66.33 -18.28
CA VAL A 8 -7.65 64.99 -18.92
C VAL A 8 -7.03 63.96 -17.98
N VAL A 9 -7.88 63.12 -17.42
CA VAL A 9 -7.45 61.93 -16.66
C VAL A 9 -7.23 60.80 -17.66
N VAL A 10 -5.97 60.46 -17.92
CA VAL A 10 -5.60 59.26 -18.68
C VAL A 10 -5.58 58.07 -17.72
N ALA A 11 -6.59 57.23 -17.81
CA ALA A 11 -6.61 55.94 -17.12
C ALA A 11 -5.75 54.94 -17.88
N VAL A 12 -4.58 54.64 -17.35
CA VAL A 12 -3.74 53.54 -17.84
C VAL A 12 -4.26 52.25 -17.26
N ILE A 13 -5.00 51.49 -18.08
CA ILE A 13 -5.40 50.12 -17.77
C ILE A 13 -4.18 49.22 -18.02
N PHE A 14 -3.50 48.81 -16.95
CA PHE A 14 -2.53 47.74 -17.00
C PHE A 14 -3.28 46.41 -17.21
N LEU A 15 -3.36 45.94 -18.46
CA LEU A 15 -3.73 44.56 -18.77
C LEU A 15 -2.57 43.66 -18.33
N LEU A 16 -2.67 43.06 -17.15
CA LEU A 16 -1.84 41.96 -16.76
C LEU A 16 -2.23 40.74 -17.65
N CYS A 17 -1.59 40.63 -18.81
CA CYS A 17 -1.53 39.37 -19.51
C CYS A 17 -0.72 38.38 -18.63
N VAL A 18 -1.42 37.61 -17.81
CA VAL A 18 -0.85 36.38 -17.28
C VAL A 18 -0.71 35.44 -18.47
N THR A 19 0.44 35.48 -19.13
CA THR A 19 0.87 34.43 -20.03
C THR A 19 1.03 33.20 -19.13
N MET A 20 0.01 32.33 -19.12
CA MET A 20 0.25 30.95 -18.75
C MET A 20 1.29 30.45 -19.74
N ALA A 21 2.54 30.42 -19.31
CA ALA A 21 3.57 29.68 -19.99
C ALA A 21 3.04 28.24 -20.05
N ASN A 22 2.55 27.81 -21.21
CA ASN A 22 2.40 26.42 -21.53
C ASN A 22 3.82 25.84 -21.45
N ALA A 23 4.20 25.36 -20.28
CA ALA A 23 5.37 24.53 -20.14
C ALA A 23 5.21 23.41 -21.17
N GLN A 24 6.11 23.36 -22.15
CA GLN A 24 6.13 22.26 -23.12
C GLN A 24 6.36 21.00 -22.29
N GLY A 25 5.27 20.28 -21.97
CA GLY A 25 5.30 19.14 -21.09
C GLY A 25 6.27 18.10 -21.67
N GLY A 26 7.33 17.80 -20.92
CA GLY A 26 8.34 16.82 -21.29
C GLY A 26 7.81 15.40 -21.29
N ILE A 27 8.67 14.46 -21.68
CA ILE A 27 8.45 13.03 -21.52
C ILE A 27 8.89 12.63 -20.11
N PHE A 28 8.03 11.91 -19.40
CA PHE A 28 8.35 11.30 -18.10
C PHE A 28 8.64 9.81 -18.29
N ARG A 29 9.84 9.37 -17.91
CA ARG A 29 10.31 8.00 -18.10
C ARG A 29 10.46 7.29 -16.77
N GLN A 30 9.88 6.10 -16.67
CA GLN A 30 10.05 5.19 -15.55
C GLN A 30 10.32 3.76 -16.03
N THR A 31 10.77 2.88 -15.14
CA THR A 31 11.06 1.49 -15.48
C THR A 31 9.98 0.53 -15.01
N HIS A 32 9.92 -0.62 -15.69
CA HIS A 32 9.13 -1.80 -15.37
C HIS A 32 10.07 -3.01 -15.26
N ASP A 33 9.80 -3.92 -14.31
CA ASP A 33 10.68 -5.04 -13.96
C ASP A 33 10.30 -6.38 -14.60
N LEU A 34 9.30 -6.40 -15.50
CA LEU A 34 8.82 -7.63 -16.15
C LEU A 34 8.40 -8.71 -15.15
N GLY A 35 7.68 -8.33 -14.09
CA GLY A 35 7.27 -9.23 -13.02
C GLY A 35 6.45 -10.45 -13.46
N PHE A 36 5.81 -10.37 -14.62
CA PHE A 36 5.02 -11.46 -15.23
C PHE A 36 5.56 -11.90 -16.60
N GLY A 37 6.84 -11.62 -16.90
CA GLY A 37 7.53 -12.15 -18.07
C GLY A 37 6.95 -11.71 -19.40
N GLY A 38 6.38 -10.53 -19.52
CA GLY A 38 5.75 -10.01 -20.74
C GLY A 38 4.25 -10.32 -20.86
N ALA A 39 3.69 -11.05 -19.88
CA ALA A 39 2.26 -11.35 -19.84
C ALA A 39 1.41 -10.28 -19.14
N GLU A 40 1.99 -9.10 -18.90
CA GLU A 40 1.32 -7.97 -18.25
C GLU A 40 0.22 -7.38 -19.13
N ILE A 41 -0.93 -7.09 -18.52
CA ILE A 41 -2.12 -6.56 -19.20
C ILE A 41 -2.71 -5.37 -18.42
N ALA A 42 -3.50 -4.56 -19.12
CA ALA A 42 -4.10 -3.34 -18.55
C ALA A 42 -5.39 -3.59 -17.75
N ASP A 43 -5.73 -4.84 -17.42
CA ASP A 43 -6.88 -5.16 -16.59
C ASP A 43 -6.55 -4.97 -15.10
N PRO A 44 -7.24 -4.06 -14.37
CA PRO A 44 -6.90 -3.71 -12.99
C PRO A 44 -7.08 -4.86 -11.99
N ILE A 45 -7.95 -5.82 -12.29
CA ILE A 45 -8.29 -6.95 -11.40
C ILE A 45 -7.60 -8.26 -11.78
N SER A 46 -6.77 -8.26 -12.81
CA SER A 46 -6.00 -9.43 -13.25
C SER A 46 -4.83 -9.75 -12.30
N PRO A 47 -4.48 -11.02 -12.08
CA PRO A 47 -3.20 -11.40 -11.47
C PRO A 47 -2.00 -10.78 -12.21
N ASN A 48 -2.03 -10.73 -13.54
CA ASN A 48 -0.96 -10.18 -14.41
C ASN A 48 -1.14 -8.68 -14.69
N ARG A 49 -1.75 -7.95 -13.78
CA ARG A 49 -2.02 -6.52 -13.94
C ARG A 49 -0.73 -5.72 -14.14
N PHE A 50 -0.70 -4.91 -15.20
CA PHE A 50 0.33 -3.88 -15.39
C PHE A 50 -0.02 -2.63 -14.56
N TRP A 51 0.32 -2.67 -13.27
CA TRP A 51 -0.09 -1.66 -12.30
C TRP A 51 0.36 -0.23 -12.65
N GLN A 52 1.54 -0.06 -13.29
CA GLN A 52 2.00 1.26 -13.73
C GLN A 52 1.11 1.89 -14.80
N ILE A 53 0.36 1.10 -15.56
CA ILE A 53 -0.67 1.61 -16.48
C ILE A 53 -1.92 1.96 -15.68
N THR A 54 -2.48 1.00 -14.92
CA THR A 54 -3.78 1.17 -14.27
C THR A 54 -3.79 2.32 -13.26
N GLU A 55 -2.66 2.62 -12.60
CA GLU A 55 -2.54 3.78 -11.70
C GLU A 55 -2.66 5.13 -12.43
N LYS A 56 -2.39 5.17 -13.73
CA LYS A 56 -2.40 6.39 -14.54
C LYS A 56 -3.61 6.51 -15.46
N THR A 57 -4.19 5.38 -15.85
CA THR A 57 -5.32 5.38 -16.80
C THR A 57 -6.69 5.27 -16.14
N MET A 58 -6.76 4.86 -14.85
CA MET A 58 -8.03 4.57 -14.19
C MET A 58 -8.11 5.18 -12.80
N ASN A 59 -9.28 5.71 -12.44
CA ASN A 59 -9.55 6.19 -11.09
C ASN A 59 -10.34 5.17 -10.25
N ARG A 60 -10.31 5.38 -8.93
CA ARG A 60 -11.09 4.65 -7.91
C ARG A 60 -12.33 5.47 -7.54
N LEU A 61 -13.29 4.86 -6.85
CA LEU A 61 -14.37 5.61 -6.20
C LEU A 61 -13.83 6.48 -5.07
N VAL A 62 -13.01 5.87 -4.23
CA VAL A 62 -12.36 6.49 -3.07
C VAL A 62 -10.86 6.30 -3.23
N ARG A 63 -10.08 7.31 -2.90
CA ARG A 63 -8.62 7.25 -2.93
C ARG A 63 -8.03 7.56 -1.55
N PRO A 64 -6.82 7.12 -1.24
CA PRO A 64 -6.13 7.58 -0.04
C PRO A 64 -5.71 9.05 -0.20
N ASP A 65 -5.78 9.80 0.89
CA ASP A 65 -5.03 11.06 1.03
C ASP A 65 -3.57 10.76 1.41
N GLN A 66 -2.81 11.81 1.74
CA GLN A 66 -1.41 11.67 2.16
C GLN A 66 -1.22 10.91 3.49
N GLN A 67 -2.26 10.89 4.32
CA GLN A 67 -2.32 10.18 5.61
C GLN A 67 -2.91 8.77 5.48
N GLY A 68 -3.30 8.34 4.26
CA GLY A 68 -3.92 7.05 4.05
C GLY A 68 -5.40 6.98 4.42
N THR A 69 -6.03 8.13 4.65
CA THR A 69 -7.45 8.22 4.99
C THR A 69 -8.31 8.25 3.71
N PRO A 70 -9.52 7.67 3.73
CA PRO A 70 -10.43 7.73 2.58
C PRO A 70 -10.77 9.16 2.17
N SER A 71 -10.50 9.49 0.92
CA SER A 71 -10.67 10.81 0.33
C SER A 71 -11.45 10.72 -0.99
N PRO A 72 -12.24 11.75 -1.35
CA PRO A 72 -13.01 11.76 -2.58
C PRO A 72 -12.18 11.57 -3.84
N SER A 73 -12.73 10.76 -4.78
CA SER A 73 -12.23 10.61 -6.15
C SER A 73 -13.42 10.63 -7.11
N LEU A 74 -13.81 9.52 -7.72
CA LEU A 74 -15.03 9.43 -8.54
C LEU A 74 -16.31 9.49 -7.68
N ALA A 75 -16.26 9.07 -6.41
CA ALA A 75 -17.26 9.40 -5.42
C ALA A 75 -16.88 10.72 -4.74
N THR A 76 -17.86 11.63 -4.57
CA THR A 76 -17.68 12.95 -3.94
C THR A 76 -18.01 12.91 -2.45
N GLU A 77 -18.94 12.05 -2.06
CA GLU A 77 -19.37 11.86 -0.68
C GLU A 77 -19.97 10.44 -0.49
N TRP A 78 -20.04 10.00 0.74
CA TRP A 78 -20.65 8.73 1.11
C TRP A 78 -21.20 8.76 2.53
N SER A 79 -22.19 7.91 2.78
CA SER A 79 -22.80 7.74 4.10
C SER A 79 -23.27 6.31 4.30
N ALA A 80 -23.27 5.86 5.56
CA ALA A 80 -23.80 4.57 5.96
C ALA A 80 -25.14 4.70 6.71
N ASN A 81 -25.93 3.61 6.70
CA ASN A 81 -27.02 3.46 7.66
C ASN A 81 -26.47 3.19 9.09
N PRO A 82 -27.28 3.25 10.15
CA PRO A 82 -26.82 3.09 11.53
C PRO A 82 -26.12 1.75 11.84
N THR A 83 -26.37 0.71 11.04
CA THR A 83 -25.75 -0.62 11.21
C THR A 83 -24.57 -0.87 10.31
N ALA A 84 -24.14 0.12 9.51
CA ALA A 84 -23.09 0.02 8.51
C ALA A 84 -23.28 -1.13 7.50
N THR A 85 -24.52 -1.59 7.29
CA THR A 85 -24.88 -2.65 6.33
C THR A 85 -25.32 -2.11 4.99
N GLU A 86 -25.57 -0.82 4.88
CA GLU A 86 -25.96 -0.13 3.67
C GLU A 86 -25.17 1.16 3.54
N TRP A 87 -24.51 1.36 2.39
CA TRP A 87 -23.75 2.55 2.07
C TRP A 87 -24.28 3.20 0.81
N THR A 88 -24.39 4.53 0.82
CA THR A 88 -24.75 5.33 -0.34
C THR A 88 -23.55 6.18 -0.76
N PHE A 89 -23.19 6.14 -2.03
CA PHE A 89 -22.12 6.93 -2.64
C PHE A 89 -22.70 7.88 -3.68
N ARG A 90 -22.34 9.17 -3.59
CA ARG A 90 -22.63 10.17 -4.62
C ARG A 90 -21.48 10.24 -5.61
N LEU A 91 -21.76 10.12 -6.90
CA LEU A 91 -20.75 10.11 -7.93
C LEU A 91 -20.52 11.51 -8.50
N ARG A 92 -19.28 11.77 -8.90
CA ARG A 92 -18.87 12.97 -9.62
C ARG A 92 -19.52 12.98 -10.99
N GLN A 93 -20.15 14.09 -11.32
CA GLN A 93 -20.79 14.27 -12.62
C GLN A 93 -19.82 14.88 -13.65
N GLY A 94 -20.09 14.65 -14.93
CA GLY A 94 -19.32 15.21 -16.04
C GLY A 94 -17.95 14.55 -16.28
N VAL A 95 -17.63 13.46 -15.57
CA VAL A 95 -16.43 12.66 -15.82
C VAL A 95 -16.61 11.85 -17.10
N LYS A 96 -15.57 11.82 -17.94
CA LYS A 96 -15.54 11.02 -19.15
C LYS A 96 -14.48 9.94 -19.11
N PHE A 97 -14.77 8.82 -19.71
CA PHE A 97 -13.75 7.83 -20.06
C PHE A 97 -12.93 8.30 -21.26
N HIS A 98 -11.82 7.63 -21.52
CA HIS A 98 -10.89 7.99 -22.61
C HIS A 98 -11.51 7.85 -24.00
N ASP A 99 -12.58 7.07 -24.18
CA ASP A 99 -13.34 6.93 -25.42
C ASP A 99 -14.43 8.01 -25.59
N GLY A 100 -14.56 8.90 -24.61
CA GLY A 100 -15.56 9.99 -24.59
C GLY A 100 -16.89 9.61 -23.96
N SER A 101 -17.14 8.34 -23.63
CA SER A 101 -18.34 7.93 -22.88
C SER A 101 -18.37 8.55 -21.48
N THR A 102 -19.58 8.74 -20.95
CA THR A 102 -19.77 9.38 -19.62
C THR A 102 -19.72 8.32 -18.54
N PHE A 103 -18.95 8.59 -17.48
CA PHE A 103 -18.94 7.76 -16.28
C PHE A 103 -20.22 7.98 -15.46
N ASP A 104 -20.87 6.88 -15.07
CA ASP A 104 -22.05 6.91 -14.22
C ASP A 104 -22.16 5.68 -13.27
N ALA A 105 -23.31 5.53 -12.62
CA ALA A 105 -23.55 4.47 -11.65
C ALA A 105 -23.55 3.05 -12.26
N THR A 106 -23.81 2.91 -13.56
CA THR A 106 -23.80 1.60 -14.23
C THR A 106 -22.38 1.05 -14.31
N ASP A 107 -21.39 1.92 -14.55
CA ASP A 107 -19.98 1.55 -14.58
C ASP A 107 -19.47 1.07 -13.21
N VAL A 108 -19.96 1.69 -12.13
CA VAL A 108 -19.64 1.26 -10.77
C VAL A 108 -20.22 -0.13 -10.48
N VAL A 109 -21.50 -0.33 -10.82
CA VAL A 109 -22.16 -1.65 -10.67
C VAL A 109 -21.42 -2.71 -11.45
N TYR A 110 -21.04 -2.42 -12.69
CA TYR A 110 -20.28 -3.32 -13.55
C TYR A 110 -18.88 -3.61 -12.96
N SER A 111 -18.12 -2.60 -12.63
CA SER A 111 -16.75 -2.74 -12.14
C SER A 111 -16.66 -3.56 -10.85
N LEU A 112 -17.53 -3.26 -9.87
CA LEU A 112 -17.56 -4.00 -8.60
C LEU A 112 -18.17 -5.40 -8.75
N GLY A 113 -19.19 -5.54 -9.61
CA GLY A 113 -19.79 -6.83 -9.95
C GLY A 113 -18.78 -7.77 -10.61
N ARG A 114 -17.96 -7.26 -11.51
CA ARG A 114 -16.90 -7.99 -12.20
C ARG A 114 -15.85 -8.55 -11.24
N ILE A 115 -15.50 -7.80 -10.19
CA ILE A 115 -14.58 -8.27 -9.14
C ILE A 115 -15.14 -9.50 -8.41
N LYS A 116 -16.45 -9.56 -8.24
CA LYS A 116 -17.16 -10.64 -7.52
C LYS A 116 -17.51 -11.84 -8.41
N ASP A 117 -17.32 -11.74 -9.72
CA ASP A 117 -17.59 -12.85 -10.65
C ASP A 117 -16.56 -13.98 -10.45
N PRO A 118 -16.96 -15.16 -9.99
CA PRO A 118 -16.07 -16.29 -9.77
C PRO A 118 -15.38 -16.79 -11.05
N LYS A 119 -15.92 -16.47 -12.23
CA LYS A 119 -15.31 -16.83 -13.52
C LYS A 119 -14.05 -16.03 -13.82
N ILE A 120 -13.91 -14.83 -13.23
CA ILE A 120 -12.75 -13.97 -13.40
C ILE A 120 -11.63 -14.38 -12.44
N ASP A 121 -11.98 -15.02 -11.31
CA ASP A 121 -11.05 -15.46 -10.25
C ASP A 121 -10.10 -14.35 -9.82
N SER A 122 -10.67 -13.16 -9.59
CA SER A 122 -9.88 -11.98 -9.24
C SER A 122 -9.25 -12.11 -7.86
N PRO A 123 -7.94 -11.84 -7.69
CA PRO A 123 -7.31 -11.81 -6.38
C PRO A 123 -7.90 -10.73 -5.44
N VAL A 124 -8.73 -9.82 -5.99
CA VAL A 124 -9.41 -8.75 -5.23
C VAL A 124 -10.75 -9.21 -4.66
N MET A 125 -11.28 -10.34 -5.10
CA MET A 125 -12.60 -10.84 -4.69
C MET A 125 -12.76 -10.91 -3.16
N LYS A 126 -11.72 -11.35 -2.46
CA LYS A 126 -11.72 -11.46 -0.99
C LYS A 126 -11.83 -10.11 -0.29
N VAL A 127 -11.31 -9.03 -0.87
CA VAL A 127 -11.41 -7.67 -0.32
C VAL A 127 -12.86 -7.22 -0.26
N LEU A 128 -13.65 -7.57 -1.27
CA LEU A 128 -15.07 -7.22 -1.35
C LEU A 128 -16.00 -8.37 -0.91
N ALA A 129 -15.50 -9.35 -0.16
CA ALA A 129 -16.31 -10.48 0.30
C ALA A 129 -17.55 -10.07 1.11
N VAL A 130 -17.44 -8.98 1.88
CA VAL A 130 -18.54 -8.41 2.68
C VAL A 130 -19.62 -7.74 1.83
N VAL A 131 -19.32 -7.37 0.57
CA VAL A 131 -20.30 -6.74 -0.33
C VAL A 131 -21.27 -7.79 -0.82
N ASP A 132 -22.57 -7.64 -0.50
CA ASP A 132 -23.64 -8.49 -1.00
C ASP A 132 -24.06 -8.07 -2.40
N SER A 133 -24.46 -6.82 -2.58
CA SER A 133 -24.88 -6.29 -3.87
C SER A 133 -24.55 -4.81 -4.04
N VAL A 134 -24.45 -4.39 -5.32
CA VAL A 134 -24.24 -3.00 -5.74
C VAL A 134 -25.39 -2.61 -6.65
N LYS A 135 -26.03 -1.46 -6.41
CA LYS A 135 -27.22 -1.00 -7.16
C LYS A 135 -27.06 0.45 -7.58
N ALA A 136 -27.28 0.73 -8.85
CA ALA A 136 -27.51 2.09 -9.34
C ALA A 136 -28.91 2.53 -8.88
N ILE A 137 -29.00 3.65 -8.19
CA ILE A 137 -30.26 4.28 -7.76
C ILE A 137 -30.70 5.30 -8.81
N ASP A 138 -29.74 6.07 -9.28
CA ASP A 138 -29.83 7.01 -10.40
C ASP A 138 -28.43 7.11 -11.04
N PRO A 139 -28.24 7.82 -12.16
CA PRO A 139 -26.93 7.91 -12.81
C PRO A 139 -25.79 8.44 -11.93
N SER A 140 -26.10 9.14 -10.85
CA SER A 140 -25.12 9.77 -9.94
C SER A 140 -25.10 9.17 -8.53
N THR A 141 -25.85 8.10 -8.27
CA THR A 141 -25.98 7.53 -6.93
C THR A 141 -25.90 6.02 -6.97
N VAL A 142 -24.97 5.47 -6.21
CA VAL A 142 -24.79 4.03 -6.01
C VAL A 142 -25.07 3.65 -4.55
N LYS A 143 -25.79 2.56 -4.38
CA LYS A 143 -26.01 1.93 -3.08
C LYS A 143 -25.28 0.58 -3.04
N ILE A 144 -24.49 0.37 -1.98
CA ILE A 144 -23.77 -0.88 -1.72
C ILE A 144 -24.37 -1.52 -0.48
N LEU A 145 -24.85 -2.75 -0.62
CA LEU A 145 -25.39 -3.55 0.48
C LEU A 145 -24.34 -4.56 0.93
N LEU A 146 -24.21 -4.73 2.23
CA LEU A 146 -23.24 -5.62 2.85
C LEU A 146 -23.96 -6.78 3.54
N SER A 147 -23.32 -7.94 3.55
CA SER A 147 -23.79 -9.12 4.28
C SER A 147 -23.67 -8.97 5.80
N ASP A 148 -22.74 -8.12 6.24
CA ASP A 148 -22.54 -7.76 7.65
C ASP A 148 -22.10 -6.31 7.75
N GLY A 149 -22.31 -5.66 8.93
CA GLY A 149 -21.94 -4.26 9.13
C GLY A 149 -20.44 -4.02 9.00
N HIS A 150 -20.06 -3.04 8.18
CA HIS A 150 -18.65 -2.70 7.94
C HIS A 150 -18.45 -1.19 7.82
N ALA A 151 -17.99 -0.58 8.91
CA ALA A 151 -17.80 0.87 9.00
C ALA A 151 -16.63 1.39 8.14
N ASP A 152 -15.71 0.53 7.73
CA ASP A 152 -14.55 0.85 6.91
C ASP A 152 -14.70 0.45 5.42
N LEU A 153 -15.94 0.31 4.90
CA LEU A 153 -16.15 0.06 3.47
C LEU A 153 -15.39 1.05 2.57
N PRO A 154 -15.36 2.37 2.85
CA PRO A 154 -14.57 3.31 2.04
C PRO A 154 -13.08 2.97 1.99
N MET A 155 -12.51 2.42 3.06
CA MET A 155 -11.11 1.96 3.07
C MET A 155 -10.90 0.73 2.18
N LEU A 156 -11.84 -0.22 2.15
CA LEU A 156 -11.77 -1.36 1.24
C LEU A 156 -11.80 -0.91 -0.22
N LEU A 157 -12.62 0.10 -0.54
CA LEU A 157 -12.73 0.68 -1.88
C LEU A 157 -11.50 1.49 -2.31
N MET A 158 -10.59 1.78 -1.40
CA MET A 158 -9.28 2.37 -1.73
C MET A 158 -8.28 1.36 -2.27
N ASP A 159 -8.54 0.04 -2.22
CA ASP A 159 -7.59 -0.94 -2.77
C ASP A 159 -7.17 -0.54 -4.19
N TYR A 160 -5.85 -0.50 -4.43
CA TYR A 160 -5.28 0.03 -5.67
C TYR A 160 -5.71 -0.73 -6.94
N ARG A 161 -6.31 -1.90 -6.78
CA ARG A 161 -6.86 -2.75 -7.85
C ARG A 161 -8.33 -2.46 -8.14
N ILE A 162 -9.07 -1.83 -7.21
CA ILE A 162 -10.50 -1.52 -7.38
C ILE A 162 -10.63 -0.23 -8.19
N ARG A 163 -10.53 -0.36 -9.52
CA ARG A 163 -10.61 0.74 -10.49
C ARG A 163 -11.92 0.68 -11.25
N MET A 164 -12.46 1.84 -11.58
CA MET A 164 -13.68 1.94 -12.39
C MET A 164 -13.33 1.87 -13.88
N ILE A 165 -14.05 1.01 -14.59
CA ILE A 165 -13.93 0.77 -16.05
C ILE A 165 -15.32 0.91 -16.69
N PRO A 166 -15.41 1.20 -18.00
CA PRO A 166 -16.70 1.31 -18.69
C PRO A 166 -17.52 0.02 -18.61
N ASP A 167 -18.82 0.13 -18.46
CA ASP A 167 -19.75 -1.01 -18.52
C ASP A 167 -19.54 -1.80 -19.82
N GLY A 168 -19.52 -3.13 -19.72
CA GLY A 168 -19.29 -4.04 -20.83
C GLY A 168 -17.87 -4.12 -21.38
N SER A 169 -16.90 -3.37 -20.83
CA SER A 169 -15.51 -3.32 -21.37
C SER A 169 -14.63 -4.51 -21.00
N GLY A 170 -15.13 -5.49 -20.23
CA GLY A 170 -14.34 -6.58 -19.66
C GLY A 170 -13.48 -7.38 -20.66
N ASP A 171 -13.98 -7.59 -21.88
CA ASP A 171 -13.26 -8.35 -22.92
C ASP A 171 -12.15 -7.53 -23.60
N THR A 172 -12.19 -6.21 -23.51
CA THR A 172 -11.27 -5.32 -24.19
C THR A 172 -10.28 -4.63 -23.26
N ILE A 173 -10.63 -4.47 -21.99
CA ILE A 173 -9.89 -3.69 -21.00
C ILE A 173 -8.41 -4.10 -20.88
N ALA A 174 -8.12 -5.39 -21.01
CA ALA A 174 -6.78 -5.95 -20.95
C ALA A 174 -5.81 -5.31 -21.98
N LYS A 175 -6.34 -4.86 -23.12
CA LYS A 175 -5.59 -4.25 -24.21
C LYS A 175 -5.75 -2.74 -24.28
N THR A 176 -6.95 -2.24 -24.00
CA THR A 176 -7.29 -0.83 -24.20
C THR A 176 -6.88 0.03 -22.99
N GLY A 177 -6.90 -0.52 -21.77
CA GLY A 177 -6.63 0.24 -20.55
C GLY A 177 -7.53 1.47 -20.38
N ILE A 178 -8.72 1.49 -21.01
CA ILE A 178 -9.66 2.61 -20.95
C ILE A 178 -10.09 2.86 -19.52
N GLY A 179 -10.01 4.12 -19.09
CA GLY A 179 -10.42 4.56 -17.78
C GLY A 179 -10.73 6.05 -17.79
N THR A 180 -10.87 6.62 -16.60
CA THR A 180 -11.14 8.03 -16.38
C THR A 180 -9.90 8.82 -15.95
N GLY A 181 -8.71 8.21 -16.05
CA GLY A 181 -7.46 8.73 -15.52
C GLY A 181 -6.80 9.83 -16.34
N PRO A 182 -5.71 10.40 -15.79
CA PRO A 182 -5.00 11.52 -16.41
C PRO A 182 -4.21 11.15 -17.68
N PHE A 183 -4.04 9.85 -17.98
CA PHE A 183 -3.32 9.41 -19.18
C PHE A 183 -4.09 8.33 -19.93
N ILE A 184 -3.94 8.33 -21.24
CA ILE A 184 -4.55 7.39 -22.20
C ILE A 184 -3.49 6.40 -22.65
N LEU A 185 -3.76 5.11 -22.66
CA LEU A 185 -2.86 4.09 -23.19
C LEU A 185 -2.79 4.19 -24.71
N GLU A 186 -1.61 4.50 -25.25
CA GLU A 186 -1.35 4.58 -26.69
C GLU A 186 -0.74 3.28 -27.21
N LYS A 187 0.23 2.73 -26.48
CA LYS A 187 0.93 1.49 -26.86
C LYS A 187 1.15 0.63 -25.62
N LEU A 188 0.66 -0.58 -25.64
CA LEU A 188 0.98 -1.62 -24.66
C LEU A 188 2.12 -2.49 -25.17
N ASP A 189 3.26 -2.43 -24.52
CA ASP A 189 4.46 -3.21 -24.87
C ASP A 189 5.27 -3.52 -23.59
N PRO A 190 4.88 -4.57 -22.84
CA PRO A 190 5.52 -4.91 -21.57
C PRO A 190 6.99 -5.29 -21.69
N GLU A 191 7.41 -5.90 -22.81
CA GLU A 191 8.81 -6.31 -23.03
C GLU A 191 9.69 -5.18 -23.56
N GLY A 192 9.08 -4.13 -24.11
CA GLY A 192 9.76 -2.96 -24.66
C GLY A 192 9.41 -1.68 -23.92
N THR A 193 8.75 -0.74 -24.63
CA THR A 193 8.32 0.54 -24.09
C THR A 193 6.81 0.72 -24.25
N THR A 194 6.11 0.71 -23.14
CA THR A 194 4.69 1.09 -23.07
C THR A 194 4.59 2.62 -23.04
N VAL A 195 3.66 3.17 -23.83
CA VAL A 195 3.49 4.62 -24.01
C VAL A 195 2.09 5.04 -23.60
N LEU A 196 2.03 6.07 -22.76
CA LEU A 196 0.80 6.75 -22.38
C LEU A 196 0.85 8.21 -22.81
N LYS A 197 -0.28 8.76 -23.27
CA LYS A 197 -0.46 10.17 -23.63
C LYS A 197 -1.31 10.90 -22.60
N ALA A 198 -1.04 12.17 -22.40
CA ALA A 198 -1.88 13.01 -21.54
C ALA A 198 -3.34 13.01 -21.99
N ASN A 199 -4.26 12.88 -21.05
CA ASN A 199 -5.68 13.12 -21.25
C ASN A 199 -5.97 14.63 -21.05
N PRO A 200 -6.21 15.41 -22.12
CA PRO A 200 -6.46 16.84 -21.99
C PRO A 200 -7.77 17.14 -21.26
N ASP A 201 -8.72 16.21 -21.31
CA ASP A 201 -10.06 16.32 -20.71
C ASP A 201 -10.14 15.68 -19.31
N TYR A 202 -9.00 15.47 -18.65
CA TYR A 202 -8.98 14.89 -17.31
C TYR A 202 -9.73 15.79 -16.31
N TRP A 203 -10.65 15.21 -15.56
CA TRP A 203 -11.58 15.91 -14.70
C TRP A 203 -10.93 16.69 -13.53
N GLU A 204 -9.68 16.37 -13.13
CA GLU A 204 -8.92 17.18 -12.16
C GLU A 204 -7.96 18.18 -12.83
N GLY A 205 -8.02 18.35 -14.12
CA GLY A 205 -7.17 19.23 -14.91
C GLY A 205 -6.16 18.50 -15.78
N SER A 206 -5.78 19.12 -16.89
CA SER A 206 -4.86 18.55 -17.86
C SER A 206 -3.49 18.26 -17.23
N PRO A 207 -2.90 17.07 -17.47
CA PRO A 207 -1.56 16.72 -16.95
C PRO A 207 -0.47 17.68 -17.43
N GLY A 208 0.51 17.94 -16.53
CA GLY A 208 1.71 18.71 -16.87
C GLY A 208 2.71 17.92 -17.72
N ILE A 209 2.59 16.61 -17.80
CA ILE A 209 3.38 15.70 -18.63
C ILE A 209 2.60 15.39 -19.92
N LYS A 210 3.21 15.44 -21.09
CA LYS A 210 2.57 15.06 -22.36
C LYS A 210 2.59 13.56 -22.62
N THR A 211 3.70 12.91 -22.26
CA THR A 211 3.92 11.50 -22.54
C THR A 211 4.57 10.82 -21.34
N VAL A 212 4.08 9.64 -20.99
CA VAL A 212 4.75 8.75 -20.05
C VAL A 212 5.28 7.54 -20.81
N GLU A 213 6.56 7.24 -20.66
CA GLU A 213 7.20 6.04 -21.17
C GLU A 213 7.53 5.11 -20.00
N ILE A 214 7.03 3.86 -20.08
CA ILE A 214 7.32 2.80 -19.13
C ILE A 214 8.21 1.79 -19.82
N ILE A 215 9.49 1.80 -19.47
CA ILE A 215 10.54 1.05 -20.17
C ILE A 215 10.81 -0.26 -19.44
N SER A 216 10.73 -1.38 -20.15
CA SER A 216 11.12 -2.68 -19.62
C SER A 216 12.60 -2.70 -19.29
N MET A 217 12.92 -2.97 -18.04
CA MET A 217 14.30 -3.06 -17.56
C MET A 217 14.36 -4.01 -16.36
N PRO A 218 14.45 -5.33 -16.58
CA PRO A 218 14.41 -6.34 -15.50
C PRO A 218 15.61 -6.24 -14.56
N ASP A 219 16.80 -5.92 -15.06
CA ASP A 219 18.02 -5.84 -14.26
C ASP A 219 18.01 -4.63 -13.31
N LYS A 220 18.17 -4.87 -12.01
CA LYS A 220 18.13 -3.84 -10.96
C LYS A 220 19.28 -2.84 -11.06
N GLN A 221 20.47 -3.29 -11.47
CA GLN A 221 21.63 -2.42 -11.57
C GLN A 221 21.53 -1.55 -12.83
N ALA A 222 21.01 -2.10 -13.93
CA ALA A 222 20.73 -1.34 -15.14
C ALA A 222 19.75 -0.18 -14.86
N ARG A 223 18.71 -0.40 -14.04
CA ARG A 223 17.78 0.67 -13.65
C ARG A 223 18.45 1.80 -12.87
N VAL A 224 19.38 1.47 -11.97
CA VAL A 224 20.17 2.48 -11.23
C VAL A 224 21.04 3.29 -12.19
N GLN A 225 21.71 2.63 -13.13
CA GLN A 225 22.55 3.29 -14.15
C GLN A 225 21.72 4.15 -15.10
N ALA A 226 20.53 3.70 -15.49
CA ALA A 226 19.61 4.46 -16.33
C ALA A 226 19.15 5.77 -15.65
N LEU A 227 18.91 5.75 -14.32
CA LEU A 227 18.62 6.98 -13.59
C LEU A 227 19.84 7.88 -13.47
N LEU A 228 21.01 7.34 -13.15
CA LEU A 228 22.26 8.11 -13.06
C LEU A 228 22.64 8.80 -14.37
N SER A 229 22.39 8.16 -15.52
CA SER A 229 22.63 8.70 -16.84
C SER A 229 21.51 9.63 -17.38
N GLY A 230 20.38 9.73 -16.67
CA GLY A 230 19.22 10.52 -17.11
C GLY A 230 18.39 9.86 -18.22
N GLN A 231 18.56 8.56 -18.47
CA GLN A 231 17.70 7.81 -19.39
C GLN A 231 16.29 7.64 -18.86
N ILE A 232 16.12 7.64 -17.53
CA ILE A 232 14.83 7.62 -16.85
C ILE A 232 14.75 8.76 -15.84
N ASP A 233 13.52 9.13 -15.46
CA ASP A 233 13.24 10.26 -14.58
C ASP A 233 12.90 9.82 -13.16
N MET A 234 12.49 8.57 -12.96
CA MET A 234 12.11 8.04 -11.67
C MET A 234 12.50 6.58 -11.50
N LEU A 235 13.02 6.25 -10.32
CA LEU A 235 13.24 4.89 -9.86
C LEU A 235 12.59 4.69 -8.50
N ARG A 236 11.77 3.64 -8.38
CA ARG A 236 11.13 3.20 -7.13
C ARG A 236 11.90 2.03 -6.52
N ASN A 237 11.69 1.82 -5.22
CA ASN A 237 12.25 0.70 -4.46
C ASN A 237 13.80 0.65 -4.52
N VAL A 238 14.42 1.83 -4.40
CA VAL A 238 15.87 1.95 -4.24
C VAL A 238 16.26 1.40 -2.87
N SER A 239 17.31 0.57 -2.79
CA SER A 239 17.78 0.08 -1.49
C SER A 239 18.51 1.17 -0.71
N ALA A 240 18.62 1.02 0.61
CA ALA A 240 19.34 1.98 1.45
C ALA A 240 20.82 2.15 1.01
N GLN A 241 21.47 1.07 0.56
CA GLN A 241 22.83 1.13 0.02
C GLN A 241 22.91 1.93 -1.29
N GLN A 242 21.91 1.77 -2.17
CA GLN A 242 21.84 2.51 -3.43
C GLN A 242 21.47 3.98 -3.22
N LYS A 243 20.71 4.31 -2.15
CA LYS A 243 20.31 5.67 -1.78
C LYS A 243 21.52 6.60 -1.70
N ALA A 244 22.63 6.13 -1.13
CA ALA A 244 23.88 6.89 -1.00
C ALA A 244 24.46 7.41 -2.34
N LEU A 245 24.12 6.79 -3.47
CA LEU A 245 24.55 7.24 -4.80
C LEU A 245 23.86 8.55 -5.23
N PHE A 246 22.74 8.89 -4.59
CA PHE A 246 21.85 9.98 -4.99
C PHE A 246 21.75 11.11 -3.97
N GLU A 247 21.90 10.83 -2.66
CA GLU A 247 21.60 11.75 -1.56
C GLU A 247 22.35 13.09 -1.61
N ASN A 248 23.61 13.08 -2.02
CA ASN A 248 24.43 14.29 -2.07
C ASN A 248 24.62 14.83 -3.50
N ASN A 249 23.79 14.40 -4.42
CA ASN A 249 23.87 14.80 -5.82
C ASN A 249 22.69 15.71 -6.17
N PRO A 250 22.89 17.01 -6.48
CA PRO A 250 21.81 17.96 -6.74
C PRO A 250 21.02 17.64 -8.02
N LYS A 251 21.49 16.70 -8.84
CA LYS A 251 20.75 16.20 -10.01
C LYS A 251 19.58 15.29 -9.65
N PHE A 252 19.46 14.88 -8.37
CA PHE A 252 18.44 13.95 -7.92
C PHE A 252 17.69 14.47 -6.70
N LYS A 253 16.46 14.00 -6.54
CA LYS A 253 15.66 14.15 -5.34
C LYS A 253 15.38 12.77 -4.76
N VAL A 254 15.73 12.56 -3.50
CA VAL A 254 15.49 11.30 -2.78
C VAL A 254 14.34 11.52 -1.81
N GLN A 255 13.33 10.68 -1.90
CA GLN A 255 12.15 10.71 -1.05
C GLN A 255 11.98 9.34 -0.39
N THR A 256 11.84 9.34 0.93
CA THR A 256 11.55 8.14 1.72
C THR A 256 10.07 8.16 2.11
N VAL A 257 9.36 7.11 1.78
CA VAL A 257 7.92 6.95 2.04
C VAL A 257 7.73 5.80 3.02
N ALA A 258 7.17 6.09 4.18
CA ALA A 258 6.75 5.05 5.11
C ALA A 258 5.63 4.22 4.49
N THR A 259 5.71 2.89 4.63
CA THR A 259 4.67 1.97 4.16
C THR A 259 4.23 1.02 5.26
N GLY A 260 3.18 0.26 4.99
CA GLY A 260 2.73 -0.82 5.84
C GLY A 260 3.24 -2.21 5.43
N ASP A 261 4.15 -2.28 4.44
CA ASP A 261 4.81 -3.53 4.12
C ASP A 261 5.73 -3.93 5.27
N TRP A 262 5.69 -5.18 5.72
CA TRP A 262 6.56 -5.66 6.79
C TRP A 262 7.11 -7.06 6.54
N ILE A 263 8.22 -7.34 7.19
CA ILE A 263 8.78 -8.68 7.33
C ILE A 263 8.87 -9.03 8.82
N GLY A 264 8.74 -10.31 9.14
CA GLY A 264 8.75 -10.73 10.54
C GLY A 264 9.12 -12.19 10.73
N ILE A 265 9.15 -12.58 12.00
CA ILE A 265 9.31 -13.97 12.44
C ILE A 265 8.03 -14.35 13.17
N VAL A 266 7.38 -15.44 12.74
CA VAL A 266 6.13 -15.91 13.33
C VAL A 266 6.31 -17.25 13.99
N PHE A 267 5.65 -17.42 15.14
CA PHE A 267 5.69 -18.59 15.99
C PHE A 267 4.32 -19.26 16.02
N ARG A 268 4.25 -20.55 15.76
CA ARG A 268 2.99 -21.32 15.88
C ARG A 268 2.59 -21.43 17.35
N THR A 269 1.49 -20.79 17.73
CA THR A 269 1.00 -20.74 19.11
C THR A 269 0.33 -22.05 19.56
N ASP A 270 0.00 -22.93 18.63
CA ASP A 270 -0.60 -24.25 18.86
C ASP A 270 0.43 -25.35 19.13
N THR A 271 1.73 -25.03 19.10
CA THR A 271 2.83 -25.98 19.27
C THR A 271 3.71 -25.62 20.49
N LYS A 272 4.04 -26.58 21.33
CA LYS A 272 5.01 -26.38 22.43
C LYS A 272 6.39 -26.03 21.88
N PRO A 273 7.14 -25.15 22.55
CA PRO A 273 6.82 -24.47 23.82
C PRO A 273 5.99 -23.19 23.63
N PHE A 274 5.63 -22.82 22.41
CA PHE A 274 4.97 -21.54 22.07
C PHE A 274 3.48 -21.50 22.40
N THR A 275 2.89 -22.58 22.93
CA THR A 275 1.59 -22.55 23.60
C THR A 275 1.60 -21.66 24.86
N ASP A 276 2.79 -21.52 25.50
CA ASP A 276 2.96 -20.63 26.66
C ASP A 276 3.21 -19.19 26.20
N THR A 277 2.33 -18.27 26.60
CA THR A 277 2.41 -16.85 26.25
C THR A 277 3.69 -16.20 26.78
N ARG A 278 4.21 -16.66 27.95
CA ARG A 278 5.46 -16.14 28.52
C ARG A 278 6.64 -16.41 27.61
N VAL A 279 6.72 -17.60 27.02
CA VAL A 279 7.77 -17.94 26.03
C VAL A 279 7.67 -17.03 24.83
N ARG A 280 6.48 -16.90 24.22
CA ARG A 280 6.28 -16.00 23.06
C ARG A 280 6.65 -14.57 23.37
N LYS A 281 6.24 -14.06 24.56
CA LYS A 281 6.57 -12.72 25.00
C LYS A 281 8.08 -12.54 25.14
N ALA A 282 8.77 -13.48 25.81
CA ALA A 282 10.22 -13.44 25.99
C ALA A 282 10.96 -13.36 24.65
N LEU A 283 10.56 -14.19 23.66
CA LEU A 283 11.15 -14.18 22.32
C LEU A 283 11.00 -12.84 21.58
N ARG A 284 9.97 -12.07 21.88
CA ARG A 284 9.71 -10.78 21.19
C ARG A 284 10.34 -9.59 21.90
N ILE A 285 10.24 -9.52 23.24
CA ILE A 285 10.71 -8.37 24.02
C ILE A 285 12.24 -8.26 24.12
N VAL A 286 12.96 -9.32 23.80
CA VAL A 286 14.45 -9.31 23.76
C VAL A 286 14.99 -8.44 22.62
N SER A 287 14.16 -8.12 21.63
CA SER A 287 14.58 -7.47 20.40
C SER A 287 14.75 -5.97 20.54
N ASP A 288 15.92 -5.47 20.16
CA ASP A 288 16.19 -4.07 19.87
C ASP A 288 15.79 -3.78 18.42
N ARG A 289 14.58 -3.24 18.26
CA ARG A 289 13.95 -3.07 16.94
C ARG A 289 14.60 -1.96 16.12
N GLN A 290 15.13 -0.91 16.77
CA GLN A 290 15.86 0.13 16.06
C GLN A 290 17.18 -0.43 15.50
N ALA A 291 17.93 -1.16 16.31
CA ALA A 291 19.12 -1.86 15.83
C ALA A 291 18.81 -2.86 14.72
N MET A 292 17.63 -3.49 14.74
CA MET A 292 17.20 -4.35 13.64
C MET A 292 16.94 -3.56 12.35
N VAL A 293 16.32 -2.38 12.40
CA VAL A 293 16.19 -1.49 11.24
C VAL A 293 17.56 -1.18 10.66
N ASP A 294 18.46 -0.67 11.50
CA ASP A 294 19.78 -0.16 11.08
C ASP A 294 20.66 -1.28 10.46
N LEU A 295 20.65 -2.46 11.08
CA LEU A 295 21.48 -3.59 10.64
C LEU A 295 20.89 -4.40 9.49
N VAL A 296 19.57 -4.50 9.39
CA VAL A 296 18.90 -5.31 8.36
C VAL A 296 18.62 -4.49 7.10
N LEU A 297 18.09 -3.28 7.26
CA LEU A 297 17.60 -2.45 6.16
C LEU A 297 18.56 -1.30 5.82
N GLY A 298 19.35 -0.85 6.78
CA GLY A 298 20.15 0.37 6.73
C GLY A 298 19.35 1.60 7.20
N PRO A 299 20.03 2.76 7.31
CA PRO A 299 19.42 4.01 7.74
C PRO A 299 18.20 4.35 6.88
N ASP A 300 17.11 4.77 7.52
CA ASP A 300 15.83 5.13 6.89
C ASP A 300 15.13 4.00 6.10
N GLY A 301 15.65 2.76 6.16
CA GLY A 301 15.07 1.62 5.43
C GLY A 301 13.74 1.12 6.02
N GLY A 302 13.41 1.51 7.26
CA GLY A 302 12.18 1.08 7.92
C GLY A 302 11.75 1.97 9.06
N THR A 303 10.53 1.73 9.53
CA THR A 303 9.93 2.39 10.70
C THR A 303 9.64 1.34 11.77
N VAL A 304 10.15 1.55 12.99
CA VAL A 304 9.96 0.61 14.11
C VAL A 304 8.48 0.38 14.39
N THR A 305 8.11 -0.88 14.61
CA THR A 305 6.80 -1.28 15.10
C THR A 305 6.91 -2.24 16.29
N CYS A 306 5.86 -2.33 17.08
CA CYS A 306 5.83 -3.12 18.32
C CYS A 306 5.01 -4.39 18.13
N ASP A 307 5.45 -5.27 17.24
CA ASP A 307 4.89 -6.60 16.97
C ASP A 307 3.41 -6.62 16.54
N HIS A 308 2.89 -5.50 16.05
CA HIS A 308 1.57 -5.46 15.46
C HIS A 308 1.63 -4.95 14.01
N PRO A 309 0.72 -5.42 13.14
CA PRO A 309 0.82 -5.21 11.71
C PRO A 309 0.30 -3.86 11.21
N VAL A 310 -0.32 -3.05 12.10
CA VAL A 310 -0.91 -1.76 11.73
C VAL A 310 0.21 -0.73 11.53
N TRP A 311 0.28 -0.14 10.35
CA TRP A 311 1.35 0.76 9.96
C TRP A 311 1.17 2.19 10.49
N THR A 312 2.22 2.99 10.45
CA THR A 312 2.27 4.33 11.07
C THR A 312 1.34 5.36 10.44
N GLY A 313 0.96 5.17 9.18
CA GLY A 313 0.00 6.05 8.49
C GLY A 313 -1.46 5.59 8.60
N ASP A 314 -1.75 4.48 9.28
CA ASP A 314 -3.12 4.04 9.49
C ASP A 314 -3.78 4.87 10.60
N GLN A 315 -5.00 5.35 10.36
CA GLN A 315 -5.75 6.16 11.32
C GLN A 315 -5.99 5.48 12.67
N TYR A 316 -5.93 4.14 12.71
CA TYR A 316 -6.11 3.32 13.91
C TYR A 316 -4.80 2.89 14.55
N ARG A 317 -3.66 3.37 14.07
CA ARG A 317 -2.37 3.05 14.66
C ARG A 317 -2.32 3.37 16.14
N ALA A 318 -2.10 2.35 16.97
CA ALA A 318 -1.85 2.52 18.39
C ALA A 318 -0.40 2.99 18.64
N SER A 319 -0.22 3.84 19.64
CA SER A 319 1.08 4.32 20.08
C SER A 319 1.43 3.73 21.43
N PHE A 320 2.40 2.80 21.47
CA PHE A 320 3.02 2.30 22.69
C PHE A 320 4.48 1.93 22.41
N GLY A 321 5.31 1.97 23.45
CA GLY A 321 6.74 1.66 23.34
C GLY A 321 7.02 0.17 23.53
N CYS A 322 8.09 -0.30 22.90
CA CYS A 322 8.56 -1.68 23.01
C CYS A 322 10.10 -1.74 23.09
N PRO A 323 10.72 -1.11 24.11
CA PRO A 323 12.16 -1.18 24.29
C PRO A 323 12.60 -2.63 24.55
N PRO A 324 13.84 -2.99 24.24
CA PRO A 324 14.37 -4.32 24.55
C PRO A 324 14.39 -4.58 26.07
N GLN A 325 13.93 -5.75 26.50
CA GLN A 325 13.78 -6.14 27.91
C GLN A 325 14.45 -7.50 28.17
N VAL A 326 15.76 -7.53 28.08
CA VAL A 326 16.55 -8.79 28.17
C VAL A 326 16.35 -9.52 29.49
N ASP A 327 16.39 -8.80 30.63
CA ASP A 327 16.24 -9.42 31.95
C ASP A 327 14.81 -9.94 32.19
N GLU A 328 13.82 -9.21 31.71
CA GLU A 328 12.44 -9.67 31.74
C GLU A 328 12.22 -10.90 30.85
N ALA A 329 12.86 -10.97 29.69
CA ALA A 329 12.83 -12.14 28.82
C ALA A 329 13.40 -13.37 29.54
N LYS A 330 14.55 -13.24 30.23
CA LYS A 330 15.13 -14.32 31.07
C LYS A 330 14.16 -14.75 32.16
N ARG A 331 13.56 -13.80 32.87
CA ARG A 331 12.61 -14.09 33.95
C ARG A 331 11.41 -14.88 33.43
N LEU A 332 10.83 -14.47 32.31
CA LEU A 332 9.68 -15.14 31.71
C LEU A 332 10.02 -16.53 31.23
N LEU A 333 11.21 -16.75 30.67
CA LEU A 333 11.69 -18.08 30.26
C LEU A 333 11.87 -18.99 31.48
N ALA A 334 12.50 -18.51 32.54
CA ALA A 334 12.69 -19.28 33.79
C ALA A 334 11.34 -19.68 34.40
N GLU A 335 10.38 -18.77 34.47
CA GLU A 335 9.01 -19.03 34.97
C GLU A 335 8.23 -20.01 34.07
N ALA A 336 8.56 -20.06 32.78
CA ALA A 336 7.99 -21.02 31.83
C ALA A 336 8.68 -22.39 31.86
N GLY A 337 9.70 -22.60 32.73
CA GLY A 337 10.41 -23.84 32.88
C GLY A 337 11.72 -23.92 32.06
N TYR A 338 12.25 -22.82 31.59
CA TYR A 338 13.49 -22.72 30.82
C TYR A 338 14.54 -21.81 31.50
N PRO A 339 14.97 -22.10 32.74
CA PRO A 339 15.92 -21.27 33.49
C PRO A 339 17.29 -21.17 32.84
N ASP A 340 17.71 -22.18 32.07
CA ASP A 340 18.99 -22.23 31.37
C ASP A 340 18.90 -21.76 29.92
N GLY A 341 17.72 -21.20 29.53
CA GLY A 341 17.45 -20.76 28.16
C GLY A 341 16.72 -21.79 27.31
N ILE A 342 16.60 -21.52 26.01
CA ILE A 342 15.83 -22.33 25.07
C ILE A 342 16.52 -22.39 23.69
N ASP A 343 16.54 -23.57 23.05
CA ASP A 343 16.99 -23.75 21.67
C ASP A 343 15.79 -23.74 20.74
N ILE A 344 15.86 -22.93 19.66
CA ILE A 344 14.79 -22.79 18.65
C ILE A 344 15.35 -22.80 17.24
N ASP A 345 14.60 -23.44 16.33
CA ASP A 345 14.91 -23.48 14.90
C ASP A 345 14.04 -22.44 14.18
N ILE A 346 14.66 -21.49 13.46
CA ILE A 346 13.96 -20.51 12.62
C ILE A 346 14.19 -20.85 11.16
N HIS A 347 13.12 -21.25 10.47
CA HIS A 347 13.16 -21.55 9.05
C HIS A 347 13.04 -20.25 8.24
N THR A 348 14.02 -20.01 7.38
CA THR A 348 14.10 -18.82 6.55
C THR A 348 14.55 -19.17 5.14
N SER A 349 14.58 -18.21 4.21
CA SER A 349 14.99 -18.41 2.83
C SER A 349 15.57 -17.12 2.23
N ASP A 350 16.30 -17.25 1.14
CA ASP A 350 16.68 -16.13 0.27
C ASP A 350 15.60 -15.75 -0.77
N LEU A 351 14.42 -16.37 -0.68
CA LEU A 351 13.23 -16.03 -1.50
C LEU A 351 12.89 -14.54 -1.44
N ARG A 352 13.09 -13.90 -0.30
CA ARG A 352 12.83 -12.47 -0.11
C ARG A 352 14.06 -11.75 0.43
N PRO A 353 14.28 -10.49 0.01
CA PRO A 353 15.32 -9.66 0.59
C PRO A 353 15.15 -9.56 2.12
N TYR A 354 16.27 -9.45 2.82
CA TYR A 354 16.35 -9.20 4.25
C TYR A 354 15.93 -10.35 5.20
N TRP A 355 15.29 -11.41 4.76
CA TRP A 355 14.81 -12.47 5.65
C TRP A 355 15.95 -13.17 6.41
N ILE A 356 17.02 -13.54 5.70
CA ILE A 356 18.19 -14.17 6.35
C ILE A 356 18.86 -13.19 7.32
N ASN A 357 19.06 -11.94 6.89
CA ASN A 357 19.68 -10.91 7.74
C ASN A 357 18.85 -10.65 9.00
N LEU A 358 17.51 -10.62 8.87
CA LEU A 358 16.60 -10.49 10.02
C LEU A 358 16.85 -11.58 11.07
N VAL A 359 16.92 -12.84 10.64
CA VAL A 359 17.18 -13.98 11.54
C VAL A 359 18.57 -13.88 12.16
N GLN A 360 19.60 -13.51 11.39
CA GLN A 360 20.98 -13.37 11.90
C GLN A 360 21.09 -12.26 12.97
N VAL A 361 20.45 -11.11 12.75
CA VAL A 361 20.42 -10.03 13.75
C VAL A 361 19.63 -10.48 14.99
N TYR A 362 18.47 -11.11 14.79
CA TYR A 362 17.68 -11.66 15.89
C TYR A 362 18.47 -12.69 16.71
N GLN A 363 19.20 -13.60 16.07
CA GLN A 363 20.03 -14.61 16.73
C GLN A 363 21.01 -13.98 17.73
N GLN A 364 21.69 -12.90 17.34
CA GLN A 364 22.64 -12.18 18.21
C GLN A 364 21.94 -11.48 19.39
N GLN A 365 20.76 -10.90 19.15
CA GLN A 365 20.00 -10.25 20.21
C GLN A 365 19.39 -11.25 21.20
N ALA A 366 18.80 -12.33 20.70
CA ALA A 366 18.16 -13.39 21.46
C ALA A 366 19.13 -14.13 22.38
N ALA A 367 20.38 -14.32 21.94
CA ALA A 367 21.44 -14.96 22.73
C ALA A 367 21.69 -14.25 24.07
N LYS A 368 21.44 -12.94 24.19
CA LYS A 368 21.57 -12.16 25.45
C LYS A 368 20.60 -12.64 26.54
N ALA A 369 19.49 -13.26 26.14
CA ALA A 369 18.48 -13.83 27.05
C ALA A 369 18.58 -15.37 27.17
N GLY A 370 19.66 -15.99 26.68
CA GLY A 370 19.79 -17.45 26.69
C GLY A 370 18.97 -18.17 25.60
N ILE A 371 18.49 -17.43 24.60
CA ILE A 371 17.75 -18.00 23.48
C ILE A 371 18.75 -18.33 22.38
N LYS A 372 18.97 -19.62 22.14
CA LYS A 372 19.83 -20.09 21.06
C LYS A 372 18.99 -20.33 19.80
N VAL A 373 19.26 -19.53 18.79
CA VAL A 373 18.57 -19.59 17.49
C VAL A 373 19.41 -20.38 16.51
N ASN A 374 18.85 -21.44 15.95
CA ASN A 374 19.42 -22.18 14.82
C ASN A 374 18.76 -21.66 13.54
N LEU A 375 19.54 -21.04 12.65
CA LEU A 375 19.06 -20.59 11.36
C LEU A 375 18.99 -21.80 10.41
N VAL A 376 17.77 -22.14 9.96
CA VAL A 376 17.53 -23.24 9.01
C VAL A 376 17.14 -22.64 7.67
N LYS A 377 18.09 -22.62 6.71
CA LYS A 377 17.82 -22.10 5.37
C LYS A 377 17.05 -23.14 4.55
N ALA A 378 15.85 -22.78 4.12
CA ALA A 378 15.03 -23.57 3.20
C ALA A 378 15.24 -23.11 1.74
N ALA A 379 14.95 -23.99 0.78
CA ALA A 379 14.94 -23.66 -0.63
C ALA A 379 13.87 -22.60 -0.94
N SER A 380 14.14 -21.75 -1.93
CA SER A 380 13.21 -20.67 -2.33
C SER A 380 11.98 -21.22 -3.04
N ASP A 381 12.16 -22.22 -3.88
CA ASP A 381 11.09 -22.99 -4.48
C ASP A 381 10.42 -23.87 -3.40
N GLY A 382 9.13 -23.84 -3.35
CA GLY A 382 8.36 -24.58 -2.35
C GLY A 382 8.31 -23.94 -0.94
N TYR A 383 8.91 -22.76 -0.70
CA TYR A 383 8.87 -22.14 0.63
C TYR A 383 7.43 -21.96 1.14
N TRP A 384 6.54 -21.49 0.30
CA TRP A 384 5.14 -21.27 0.66
C TRP A 384 4.34 -22.56 0.84
N SER A 385 4.72 -23.65 0.17
CA SER A 385 4.04 -24.95 0.30
C SER A 385 4.57 -25.81 1.42
N ASP A 386 5.90 -25.76 1.72
CA ASP A 386 6.57 -26.75 2.57
C ASP A 386 7.07 -26.18 3.91
N VAL A 387 7.19 -24.84 4.00
CA VAL A 387 7.73 -24.15 5.17
C VAL A 387 6.67 -23.26 5.83
N TRP A 388 6.13 -22.29 5.10
CA TRP A 388 5.12 -21.37 5.62
C TRP A 388 3.89 -22.13 6.09
N MET A 389 3.36 -21.79 7.27
CA MET A 389 2.28 -22.50 7.96
C MET A 389 2.50 -24.00 8.22
N LYS A 390 3.68 -24.55 7.93
CA LYS A 390 4.02 -25.96 8.19
C LYS A 390 5.06 -26.10 9.30
N LYS A 391 6.07 -25.24 9.32
CA LYS A 391 7.12 -25.25 10.35
C LYS A 391 6.73 -24.38 11.54
N THR A 392 7.36 -24.66 12.68
CA THR A 392 6.98 -24.04 13.96
C THR A 392 7.33 -22.57 14.04
N ILE A 393 8.51 -22.19 13.51
CA ILE A 393 8.95 -20.79 13.43
C ILE A 393 9.45 -20.54 12.01
N VAL A 394 8.90 -19.49 11.39
CA VAL A 394 9.23 -19.14 10.01
C VAL A 394 9.37 -17.62 9.84
N THR A 395 10.15 -17.21 8.85
CA THR A 395 10.09 -15.82 8.36
C THR A 395 8.88 -15.64 7.47
N THR A 396 8.31 -14.45 7.50
CA THR A 396 7.14 -14.08 6.70
C THR A 396 7.22 -12.64 6.21
N MET A 397 6.32 -12.29 5.29
CA MET A 397 6.11 -10.92 4.84
C MET A 397 4.65 -10.67 4.54
N TRP A 398 4.25 -9.41 4.71
CA TRP A 398 2.94 -8.92 4.30
C TRP A 398 3.08 -7.59 3.59
N GLY A 399 2.31 -7.42 2.53
CA GLY A 399 2.09 -6.09 1.97
C GLY A 399 1.15 -5.29 2.85
N GLN A 400 1.20 -3.98 2.71
CA GLN A 400 0.34 -3.05 3.46
C GLN A 400 -1.14 -3.41 3.34
N ARG A 401 -1.82 -3.37 4.47
CA ARG A 401 -3.27 -3.54 4.62
C ARG A 401 -3.79 -2.52 5.62
N PRO A 402 -5.04 -2.02 5.46
CA PRO A 402 -5.76 -1.34 6.53
C PRO A 402 -5.85 -2.19 7.80
N ALA A 403 -5.97 -1.54 8.96
CA ALA A 403 -5.99 -2.20 10.26
C ALA A 403 -7.03 -3.34 10.33
N ASP A 404 -8.26 -3.10 9.89
CA ASP A 404 -9.31 -4.13 9.88
C ASP A 404 -8.91 -5.32 9.00
N GLN A 405 -8.45 -5.04 7.79
CA GLN A 405 -8.16 -6.09 6.82
C GLN A 405 -7.04 -7.00 7.31
N ILE A 406 -5.91 -6.45 7.79
CA ILE A 406 -4.81 -7.29 8.27
C ILE A 406 -5.18 -8.08 9.52
N MET A 407 -5.96 -7.51 10.43
CA MET A 407 -6.42 -8.21 11.61
C MET A 407 -7.37 -9.35 11.28
N ASN A 408 -8.24 -9.15 10.29
CA ASN A 408 -9.17 -10.18 9.83
C ASN A 408 -8.47 -11.28 9.02
N GLU A 409 -7.52 -10.94 8.15
CA GLU A 409 -6.85 -11.91 7.28
C GLU A 409 -5.80 -12.75 8.01
N ALA A 410 -5.10 -12.19 9.02
CA ALA A 410 -3.93 -12.80 9.64
C ALA A 410 -4.06 -13.11 11.14
N TYR A 411 -5.05 -12.54 11.85
CA TYR A 411 -5.15 -12.67 13.31
C TYR A 411 -6.50 -13.17 13.81
N GLN A 412 -7.58 -13.04 13.03
CA GLN A 412 -8.87 -13.64 13.36
C GLN A 412 -8.71 -15.16 13.47
N GLY A 413 -9.31 -15.78 14.50
CA GLY A 413 -9.02 -17.15 14.90
C GLY A 413 -9.23 -18.21 13.81
N GLU A 414 -10.19 -18.02 12.91
CA GLU A 414 -10.48 -18.95 11.79
C GLU A 414 -9.95 -18.44 10.44
N ALA A 415 -9.17 -17.37 10.43
CA ALA A 415 -8.61 -16.83 9.19
C ALA A 415 -7.66 -17.83 8.53
N SER A 416 -7.84 -18.05 7.22
CA SER A 416 -7.03 -19.02 6.46
C SER A 416 -5.53 -18.66 6.39
N TRP A 417 -5.18 -17.40 6.64
CA TRP A 417 -3.79 -16.91 6.69
C TRP A 417 -3.34 -16.54 8.11
N ASN A 418 -4.03 -17.06 9.14
CA ASN A 418 -3.54 -16.96 10.51
C ASN A 418 -2.33 -17.86 10.70
N GLU A 419 -1.19 -17.39 10.22
CA GLU A 419 0.09 -18.13 10.16
C GLU A 419 0.68 -18.45 11.54
N THR A 420 0.19 -17.78 12.58
CA THR A 420 0.55 -18.07 13.97
C THR A 420 -0.35 -19.11 14.63
N PHE A 421 -1.44 -19.51 14.00
CA PHE A 421 -2.48 -20.40 14.57
C PHE A 421 -3.04 -19.89 15.91
N TRP A 422 -2.89 -18.59 16.16
CA TRP A 422 -3.36 -17.95 17.38
C TRP A 422 -4.87 -17.80 17.38
N LYS A 423 -5.52 -18.19 18.47
CA LYS A 423 -6.95 -18.07 18.64
C LYS A 423 -7.25 -17.34 19.95
N ASN A 424 -7.94 -16.23 19.86
CA ASN A 424 -8.38 -15.44 21.00
C ASN A 424 -9.83 -14.96 20.81
N PRO A 425 -10.81 -15.60 21.48
CA PRO A 425 -12.22 -15.21 21.34
C PRO A 425 -12.56 -13.78 21.78
N ILE A 426 -11.73 -13.17 22.65
CA ILE A 426 -11.89 -11.77 23.04
C ILE A 426 -11.49 -10.86 21.88
N PHE A 427 -10.37 -11.19 21.22
CA PHE A 427 -9.92 -10.50 20.04
C PHE A 427 -10.97 -10.56 18.92
N ASP A 428 -11.46 -11.75 18.59
CA ASP A 428 -12.45 -11.95 17.53
C ASP A 428 -13.74 -11.15 17.76
N ARG A 429 -14.26 -11.15 19.01
CA ARG A 429 -15.44 -10.33 19.37
C ARG A 429 -15.18 -8.83 19.24
N LYS A 430 -14.02 -8.35 19.74
CA LYS A 430 -13.66 -6.92 19.64
C LYS A 430 -13.45 -6.51 18.19
N LEU A 431 -12.90 -7.38 17.35
CA LEU A 431 -12.73 -7.10 15.91
C LEU A 431 -14.09 -6.96 15.24
N ALA A 432 -15.03 -7.85 15.51
CA ALA A 432 -16.39 -7.76 14.99
C ALA A 432 -17.11 -6.48 15.46
N GLU A 433 -16.93 -6.08 16.74
CA GLU A 433 -17.47 -4.83 17.27
C GLU A 433 -16.87 -3.60 16.59
N ALA A 434 -15.53 -3.58 16.40
CA ALA A 434 -14.82 -2.48 15.75
C ALA A 434 -15.32 -2.27 14.32
N ARG A 435 -15.58 -3.35 13.57
CA ARG A 435 -16.07 -3.31 12.19
C ARG A 435 -17.43 -2.65 12.04
N GLN A 436 -18.31 -2.80 13.04
CA GLN A 436 -19.65 -2.23 13.02
C GLN A 436 -19.73 -0.83 13.65
N GLN A 437 -18.69 -0.40 14.39
CA GLN A 437 -18.68 0.87 15.11
C GLN A 437 -18.51 2.06 14.18
N LEU A 438 -19.55 2.89 14.02
CA LEU A 438 -19.52 4.09 13.18
C LEU A 438 -18.89 5.31 13.88
N ASP A 439 -18.89 5.37 15.21
CA ASP A 439 -18.21 6.44 15.94
C ASP A 439 -16.69 6.29 15.80
N PRO A 440 -15.98 7.25 15.17
CA PRO A 440 -14.55 7.12 14.88
C PRO A 440 -13.68 6.97 16.12
N GLU A 441 -13.99 7.68 17.22
CA GLU A 441 -13.18 7.65 18.44
C GLU A 441 -13.33 6.32 19.18
N LYS A 442 -14.56 5.80 19.27
CA LYS A 442 -14.79 4.48 19.83
C LYS A 442 -14.14 3.38 18.99
N ARG A 443 -14.22 3.49 17.66
CA ARG A 443 -13.59 2.56 16.76
C ARG A 443 -12.08 2.58 16.90
N LYS A 444 -11.46 3.77 16.98
CA LYS A 444 -10.03 3.92 17.22
C LYS A 444 -9.60 3.27 18.55
N THR A 445 -10.40 3.41 19.60
CA THR A 445 -10.15 2.76 20.89
C THR A 445 -10.18 1.24 20.76
N LEU A 446 -11.17 0.68 20.07
CA LEU A 446 -11.27 -0.77 19.84
C LEU A 446 -10.07 -1.31 19.06
N TYR A 447 -9.65 -0.63 17.98
CA TYR A 447 -8.44 -1.04 17.24
C TYR A 447 -7.15 -0.87 18.05
N SER A 448 -7.07 0.11 18.95
CA SER A 448 -5.95 0.24 19.88
C SER A 448 -5.87 -0.94 20.85
N ASP A 449 -7.00 -1.34 21.41
CA ASP A 449 -7.11 -2.51 22.29
C ASP A 449 -6.69 -3.80 21.56
N LEU A 450 -7.16 -3.99 20.31
CA LEU A 450 -6.79 -5.13 19.47
C LEU A 450 -5.27 -5.22 19.24
N GLN A 451 -4.64 -4.10 18.93
CA GLN A 451 -3.17 -4.05 18.75
C GLN A 451 -2.43 -4.38 20.05
N LYS A 452 -2.95 -3.93 21.19
CA LYS A 452 -2.40 -4.26 22.50
C LYS A 452 -2.51 -5.75 22.82
N ILE A 453 -3.64 -6.38 22.50
CA ILE A 453 -3.84 -7.83 22.67
C ILE A 453 -2.83 -8.61 21.79
N ILE A 454 -2.64 -8.20 20.52
CA ILE A 454 -1.63 -8.81 19.64
C ILE A 454 -0.23 -8.65 20.25
N PHE A 455 0.12 -7.46 20.74
CA PHE A 455 1.41 -7.20 21.36
C PHE A 455 1.65 -8.06 22.62
N GLU A 456 0.64 -8.23 23.47
CA GLU A 456 0.79 -9.01 24.71
C GLU A 456 0.80 -10.53 24.45
N GLU A 457 -0.05 -11.04 23.57
CA GLU A 457 -0.34 -12.47 23.47
C GLU A 457 0.02 -13.10 22.12
N GLY A 458 0.21 -12.31 21.08
CA GLY A 458 0.41 -12.80 19.72
C GLY A 458 1.66 -13.65 19.51
N GLY A 459 1.73 -14.29 18.36
CA GLY A 459 2.83 -15.15 17.93
C GLY A 459 3.75 -14.50 16.88
N SER A 460 3.76 -13.17 16.74
CA SER A 460 4.53 -12.51 15.69
C SER A 460 5.56 -11.54 16.27
N LEU A 461 6.80 -11.64 15.86
CA LEU A 461 7.82 -10.60 15.99
C LEU A 461 7.83 -9.79 14.70
N ILE A 462 7.25 -8.58 14.74
CA ILE A 462 7.26 -7.62 13.65
C ILE A 462 8.08 -6.42 14.11
N PRO A 463 9.39 -6.36 13.80
CA PRO A 463 10.24 -5.33 14.36
C PRO A 463 10.05 -3.98 13.69
N PHE A 464 9.69 -3.96 12.41
CA PHE A 464 9.58 -2.74 11.60
C PHE A 464 8.67 -2.92 10.39
N HIS A 465 8.17 -1.80 9.90
CA HIS A 465 7.62 -1.67 8.55
C HIS A 465 8.71 -1.19 7.59
N LEU A 466 8.65 -1.61 6.34
CA LEU A 466 9.60 -1.22 5.31
C LEU A 466 9.27 0.18 4.78
N ASN A 467 10.28 1.00 4.60
CA ASN A 467 10.13 2.25 3.86
C ASN A 467 10.45 2.01 2.38
N LYS A 468 9.73 2.71 1.49
CA LYS A 468 10.05 2.76 0.07
C LYS A 468 10.86 4.01 -0.22
N ILE A 469 11.99 3.85 -0.89
CA ILE A 469 12.82 4.95 -1.35
C ILE A 469 12.54 5.17 -2.82
N VAL A 470 12.10 6.39 -3.16
CA VAL A 470 11.85 6.86 -4.52
C VAL A 470 12.89 7.92 -4.85
N VAL A 471 13.54 7.77 -5.99
CA VAL A 471 14.51 8.74 -6.49
C VAL A 471 14.03 9.27 -7.84
N THR A 472 14.01 10.59 -7.98
CA THR A 472 13.73 11.25 -9.26
C THR A 472 14.92 12.12 -9.69
N THR A 473 15.02 12.38 -10.99
CA THR A 473 15.88 13.48 -11.47
C THR A 473 15.37 14.82 -10.96
N ALA A 474 16.26 15.80 -10.81
CA ALA A 474 15.91 17.15 -10.34
C ALA A 474 14.88 17.86 -11.22
N ARG A 475 14.79 17.47 -12.51
CA ARG A 475 13.85 18.00 -13.48
C ARG A 475 12.38 17.65 -13.19
N VAL A 476 12.13 16.62 -12.37
CA VAL A 476 10.78 16.23 -11.95
C VAL A 476 10.33 17.09 -10.77
N SER A 477 9.13 17.64 -10.86
CA SER A 477 8.47 18.40 -9.77
C SER A 477 7.01 17.98 -9.65
N GLY A 478 6.38 18.29 -8.49
CA GLY A 478 4.99 17.93 -8.21
C GLY A 478 4.74 16.43 -7.98
N LEU A 479 5.79 15.60 -7.97
CA LEU A 479 5.65 14.18 -7.63
C LEU A 479 5.69 14.05 -6.11
N GLU A 480 4.56 13.71 -5.55
CA GLU A 480 4.41 13.38 -4.15
C GLU A 480 4.18 11.87 -4.05
N PRO A 481 5.21 11.08 -3.68
CA PRO A 481 5.05 9.65 -3.50
C PRO A 481 4.08 9.37 -2.35
N VAL A 482 3.06 8.58 -2.64
CA VAL A 482 2.12 8.07 -1.64
C VAL A 482 2.29 6.55 -1.57
N PHE A 483 2.03 5.98 -0.42
CA PHE A 483 2.31 4.59 -0.13
C PHE A 483 1.60 3.59 -1.07
N ASP A 484 0.41 3.88 -1.56
CA ASP A 484 -0.45 2.92 -2.28
C ASP A 484 -0.84 3.42 -3.68
N ASP A 485 0.14 3.59 -4.57
CA ASP A 485 -0.12 4.04 -5.95
C ASP A 485 -1.07 5.27 -6.04
N GLY A 486 -1.08 6.09 -4.97
CA GLY A 486 -1.91 7.28 -4.85
C GLY A 486 -1.32 8.52 -5.51
N VAL A 487 -0.22 8.38 -6.26
CA VAL A 487 0.45 9.52 -6.91
C VAL A 487 -0.50 10.25 -7.84
N ARG A 488 -0.61 11.55 -7.65
CA ARG A 488 -1.43 12.45 -8.48
C ARG A 488 -0.62 12.88 -9.72
N TYR A 489 -0.48 11.98 -10.69
CA TYR A 489 0.38 12.18 -11.86
C TYR A 489 0.03 13.40 -12.72
N HIS A 490 -1.22 13.90 -12.67
CA HIS A 490 -1.59 15.14 -13.37
C HIS A 490 -0.91 16.38 -12.79
N LEU A 491 -0.43 16.34 -11.55
CA LEU A 491 0.35 17.41 -10.91
C LEU A 491 1.85 17.32 -11.17
N VAL A 492 2.32 16.24 -11.79
CA VAL A 492 3.74 16.04 -12.07
C VAL A 492 4.15 16.83 -13.31
N HIS A 493 5.27 17.51 -13.21
CA HIS A 493 5.89 18.26 -14.29
C HIS A 493 7.33 17.80 -14.51
N VAL A 494 7.78 17.84 -15.76
CA VAL A 494 9.15 17.54 -16.15
C VAL A 494 9.67 18.75 -16.91
N SER A 495 10.70 19.41 -16.38
CA SER A 495 11.40 20.48 -17.07
C SER A 495 12.38 19.92 -18.12
N ASP A 496 12.70 20.70 -19.11
CA ASP A 496 13.69 20.37 -20.14
C ASP A 496 15.10 20.26 -19.56
#